data_e4f25cbfac19eb996b5120e1002ed610
#
_entry.id   e4f25cbfac19eb996b5120e1002ed610
#
_cell.length_a   1.000
_cell.length_b   1.000
_cell.length_c   1.000
_cell.angle_alpha   90.00
_cell.angle_beta   90.00
_cell.angle_gamma   90.00
#
_symmetry.space_group_name_H-M   'P 1'
#
loop_
_entity.id
_entity.type
_entity.pdbx_description
1 polymer ?
#
loop_
_entity_poly.entity_id
_entity_poly.type
_entity_poly.pdbx_seq_one_letter_code
_entity_poly.pdbx_strand_id
1 'polypeptide(L)'
;MRKFPSDPTVLLTCFAVLGAAVVLSAGIAPTFAATISRSADVKASASAVWSMIGPFCAIKNWLPPVGECIEDGKAPPTRVLLTRDGKAAFVETQTARNDNEHSYSYAFLSSPLPVSNYKATIKVTANSDGSSTITWSGSFTPDQGKEKAASEALIGVYEAGLAEIKARLAR
;
A
#
# COMPACT_ATOMS: atom_id res chain seq x y z
N MET A 1 79.09 -17.40 -56.92
CA MET A 1 79.77 -18.28 -55.92
C MET A 1 79.43 -17.78 -54.49
N ARG A 2 78.98 -18.72 -53.65
CA ARG A 2 78.75 -18.62 -52.17
C ARG A 2 77.43 -17.99 -51.78
N LYS A 3 76.61 -18.72 -51.29
CA LYS A 3 76.37 -19.61 -50.15
C LYS A 3 75.40 -18.96 -49.19
N PHE A 4 74.15 -19.53 -49.12
CA PHE A 4 73.19 -19.35 -48.03
C PHE A 4 73.79 -19.83 -46.70
N PRO A 5 73.30 -19.33 -45.57
CA PRO A 5 72.59 -20.23 -44.66
C PRO A 5 71.29 -19.66 -44.05
N SER A 6 70.33 -20.49 -44.02
CA SER A 6 69.59 -21.03 -42.83
C SER A 6 68.83 -20.06 -41.97
N ASP A 7 67.53 -20.26 -42.03
CA ASP A 7 66.53 -19.80 -41.05
C ASP A 7 66.80 -20.15 -39.58
N PRO A 8 66.21 -19.42 -38.66
CA PRO A 8 65.41 -20.12 -37.70
C PRO A 8 64.01 -19.52 -37.51
N THR A 9 63.09 -20.43 -37.49
CA THR A 9 61.70 -20.38 -37.13
C THR A 9 61.43 -19.56 -35.87
N VAL A 10 60.71 -18.45 -36.01
CA VAL A 10 60.12 -17.75 -34.85
C VAL A 10 58.72 -18.32 -34.63
N LEU A 11 58.58 -19.09 -33.58
CA LEU A 11 57.33 -19.60 -33.07
C LEU A 11 56.52 -18.44 -32.45
N LEU A 12 55.50 -17.98 -33.11
CA LEU A 12 54.56 -16.96 -32.60
C LEU A 12 53.50 -17.65 -31.74
N THR A 13 53.69 -17.65 -30.44
CA THR A 13 52.71 -18.11 -29.45
C THR A 13 51.58 -17.10 -29.32
N CYS A 14 50.46 -17.34 -29.93
CA CYS A 14 49.21 -16.60 -29.68
C CYS A 14 48.66 -16.97 -28.31
N PHE A 15 48.77 -16.08 -27.34
CA PHE A 15 48.02 -16.15 -26.09
C PHE A 15 46.58 -15.68 -26.37
N ALA A 16 45.65 -16.64 -26.44
CA ALA A 16 44.23 -16.36 -26.45
C ALA A 16 43.81 -16.01 -25.02
N VAL A 17 43.56 -14.74 -24.75
CA VAL A 17 42.93 -14.28 -23.51
C VAL A 17 41.44 -14.54 -23.62
N LEU A 18 40.96 -15.62 -23.01
CA LEU A 18 39.51 -15.83 -22.79
C LEU A 18 39.02 -14.82 -21.73
N GLY A 19 38.44 -13.74 -22.16
CA GLY A 19 37.69 -12.84 -21.30
C GLY A 19 36.35 -13.49 -20.90
N ALA A 20 36.28 -13.99 -19.66
CA ALA A 20 35.01 -14.42 -19.09
C ALA A 20 34.14 -13.19 -18.79
N ALA A 21 33.15 -12.92 -19.64
CA ALA A 21 32.13 -11.92 -19.38
C ALA A 21 31.20 -12.46 -18.27
N VAL A 22 31.37 -11.95 -17.05
CA VAL A 22 30.41 -12.19 -15.95
C VAL A 22 29.16 -11.37 -16.25
N VAL A 23 28.12 -12.02 -16.78
CA VAL A 23 26.79 -11.43 -16.92
C VAL A 23 26.16 -11.41 -15.53
N LEU A 24 26.20 -10.26 -14.83
CA LEU A 24 25.36 -10.05 -13.65
C LEU A 24 23.91 -9.97 -14.11
N SER A 25 23.19 -11.08 -14.06
CA SER A 25 21.75 -11.09 -14.14
C SER A 25 21.20 -10.47 -12.84
N ALA A 26 20.79 -9.20 -12.90
CA ALA A 26 19.97 -8.60 -11.87
C ALA A 26 18.65 -9.34 -11.83
N GLY A 27 18.51 -10.30 -10.92
CA GLY A 27 17.28 -11.02 -10.68
C GLY A 27 16.21 -10.03 -10.23
N ILE A 28 15.16 -9.85 -11.04
CA ILE A 28 13.95 -9.15 -10.62
C ILE A 28 13.29 -10.07 -9.59
N ALA A 29 13.41 -9.74 -8.30
CA ALA A 29 12.71 -10.44 -7.26
C ALA A 29 11.19 -10.24 -7.48
N PRO A 30 10.36 -11.29 -7.44
CA PRO A 30 8.92 -11.14 -7.56
C PRO A 30 8.40 -10.31 -6.38
N THR A 31 7.69 -9.23 -6.65
CA THR A 31 6.99 -8.44 -5.64
C THR A 31 5.72 -9.17 -5.26
N PHE A 32 5.67 -9.72 -4.06
CA PHE A 32 4.48 -10.38 -3.53
C PHE A 32 3.51 -9.35 -2.95
N ALA A 33 2.20 -9.62 -3.12
CA ALA A 33 1.17 -8.85 -2.45
C ALA A 33 1.31 -9.01 -0.92
N ALA A 34 1.32 -7.88 -0.22
CA ALA A 34 1.30 -7.83 1.24
C ALA A 34 -0.12 -7.59 1.74
N THR A 35 -0.42 -8.07 2.94
CA THR A 35 -1.70 -7.82 3.61
C THR A 35 -1.47 -7.23 4.99
N ILE A 36 -2.35 -6.33 5.39
CA ILE A 36 -2.39 -5.76 6.74
C ILE A 36 -3.82 -5.84 7.28
N SER A 37 -3.95 -5.96 8.58
CA SER A 37 -5.23 -5.87 9.28
C SER A 37 -5.01 -5.29 10.68
N ARG A 38 -5.93 -4.40 11.09
CA ARG A 38 -5.98 -3.83 12.44
C ARG A 38 -7.44 -3.80 12.89
N SER A 39 -7.64 -3.97 14.18
CA SER A 39 -8.98 -3.94 14.78
C SER A 39 -8.96 -3.13 16.07
N ALA A 40 -10.13 -2.57 16.40
CA ALA A 40 -10.35 -1.89 17.67
C ALA A 40 -11.77 -2.20 18.19
N ASP A 41 -11.87 -2.53 19.47
CA ASP A 41 -13.15 -2.66 20.16
C ASP A 41 -13.57 -1.31 20.72
N VAL A 42 -14.85 -0.99 20.57
CA VAL A 42 -15.48 0.25 21.01
C VAL A 42 -16.78 -0.05 21.75
N LYS A 43 -17.05 0.72 22.83
CA LYS A 43 -18.27 0.59 23.65
C LYS A 43 -19.45 1.35 23.01
N ALA A 44 -19.77 1.01 21.78
CA ALA A 44 -20.87 1.57 21.02
C ALA A 44 -21.48 0.53 20.09
N SER A 45 -22.76 0.66 19.77
CA SER A 45 -23.43 -0.26 18.85
C SER A 45 -22.85 -0.13 17.42
N ALA A 46 -22.92 -1.20 16.63
CA ALA A 46 -22.41 -1.21 15.27
C ALA A 46 -23.08 -0.14 14.39
N SER A 47 -24.38 0.13 14.58
CA SER A 47 -25.08 1.18 13.86
C SER A 47 -24.61 2.58 14.25
N ALA A 48 -24.31 2.84 15.53
CA ALA A 48 -23.79 4.13 15.97
C ALA A 48 -22.37 4.37 15.40
N VAL A 49 -21.51 3.35 15.43
CA VAL A 49 -20.19 3.39 14.80
C VAL A 49 -20.32 3.63 13.30
N TRP A 50 -21.19 2.88 12.62
CA TRP A 50 -21.38 3.00 11.18
C TRP A 50 -21.88 4.38 10.76
N SER A 51 -22.81 4.96 11.52
CA SER A 51 -23.27 6.33 11.27
C SER A 51 -22.14 7.35 11.29
N MET A 52 -21.10 7.12 12.10
CA MET A 52 -19.95 8.02 12.21
C MET A 52 -18.90 7.78 11.11
N ILE A 53 -18.60 6.51 10.75
CA ILE A 53 -17.51 6.18 9.84
C ILE A 53 -17.95 5.73 8.45
N GLY A 54 -19.21 5.33 8.28
CA GLY A 54 -19.74 4.76 7.04
C GLY A 54 -19.84 5.72 5.86
N PRO A 55 -20.24 7.01 6.00
CA PRO A 55 -20.22 7.93 4.88
C PRO A 55 -18.79 8.10 4.34
N PHE A 56 -18.64 8.01 2.99
CA PHE A 56 -17.32 7.82 2.39
C PHE A 56 -16.37 8.98 2.67
N CYS A 57 -16.86 10.22 2.72
CA CYS A 57 -16.07 11.39 3.12
C CYS A 57 -16.08 11.70 4.64
N ALA A 58 -16.73 10.87 5.47
CA ALA A 58 -16.60 11.01 6.93
C ALA A 58 -15.17 10.76 7.44
N ILE A 59 -14.33 10.13 6.63
CA ILE A 59 -12.91 9.85 6.93
C ILE A 59 -12.15 11.11 7.36
N LYS A 60 -12.45 12.28 6.83
CA LYS A 60 -11.85 13.56 7.23
C LYS A 60 -12.11 13.92 8.71
N ASN A 61 -13.16 13.35 9.29
CA ASN A 61 -13.54 13.64 10.67
C ASN A 61 -12.82 12.74 11.68
N TRP A 62 -12.41 11.52 11.26
CA TRP A 62 -11.86 10.51 12.17
C TRP A 62 -10.47 10.00 11.78
N LEU A 63 -9.92 10.36 10.62
CA LEU A 63 -8.54 10.00 10.25
C LEU A 63 -7.63 11.23 10.41
N PRO A 64 -6.78 11.29 11.46
CA PRO A 64 -6.06 12.50 11.82
C PRO A 64 -5.23 13.16 10.73
N PRO A 65 -4.53 12.41 9.82
CA PRO A 65 -3.78 13.01 8.73
C PRO A 65 -4.64 13.72 7.67
N VAL A 66 -5.94 13.37 7.55
CA VAL A 66 -6.81 13.92 6.52
C VAL A 66 -7.37 15.27 6.98
N GLY A 67 -7.15 16.30 6.15
CA GLY A 67 -7.70 17.65 6.34
C GLY A 67 -8.97 17.88 5.57
N GLU A 68 -9.05 17.37 4.35
CA GLU A 68 -10.16 17.59 3.42
C GLU A 68 -10.55 16.32 2.68
N CYS A 69 -11.81 16.20 2.31
CA CYS A 69 -12.33 15.11 1.48
C CYS A 69 -13.39 15.67 0.52
N ILE A 70 -13.24 15.37 -0.75
CA ILE A 70 -14.11 15.80 -1.83
C ILE A 70 -14.57 14.58 -2.62
N GLU A 71 -15.88 14.36 -2.72
CA GLU A 71 -16.48 13.30 -3.54
C GLU A 71 -16.92 13.83 -4.90
N ASP A 72 -16.82 12.98 -5.93
CA ASP A 72 -17.24 13.32 -7.30
C ASP A 72 -18.76 13.19 -7.56
N GLY A 73 -19.53 12.71 -6.58
CA GLY A 73 -20.98 12.51 -6.66
C GLY A 73 -21.43 11.41 -7.63
N LYS A 74 -20.52 10.55 -8.12
CA LYS A 74 -20.86 9.44 -9.03
C LYS A 74 -21.15 8.14 -8.28
N ALA A 75 -21.54 7.11 -9.03
CA ALA A 75 -21.75 5.76 -8.52
C ALA A 75 -20.96 4.74 -9.39
N PRO A 76 -19.95 4.03 -8.85
CA PRO A 76 -19.45 4.16 -7.48
C PRO A 76 -18.72 5.50 -7.25
N PRO A 77 -18.75 6.04 -6.02
CA PRO A 77 -18.12 7.33 -5.74
C PRO A 77 -16.59 7.22 -5.73
N THR A 78 -15.96 8.30 -6.18
CA THR A 78 -14.53 8.54 -6.03
C THR A 78 -14.34 9.72 -5.10
N ARG A 79 -13.36 9.63 -4.19
CA ARG A 79 -12.98 10.74 -3.30
C ARG A 79 -11.54 11.17 -3.49
N VAL A 80 -11.29 12.44 -3.30
CA VAL A 80 -9.96 13.01 -3.16
C VAL A 80 -9.76 13.38 -1.69
N LEU A 81 -8.72 12.85 -1.07
CA LEU A 81 -8.31 13.19 0.29
C LEU A 81 -7.07 14.08 0.22
N LEU A 82 -7.11 15.22 0.89
CA LEU A 82 -5.94 16.06 1.08
C LEU A 82 -5.45 15.93 2.51
N THR A 83 -4.13 15.79 2.67
CA THR A 83 -3.55 15.79 4.00
C THR A 83 -3.71 17.15 4.66
N ARG A 84 -3.76 17.19 6.00
CA ARG A 84 -3.97 18.41 6.77
C ARG A 84 -2.88 19.46 6.55
N ASP A 85 -1.67 19.04 6.20
CA ASP A 85 -0.56 19.93 5.84
C ASP A 85 -0.55 20.34 4.36
N GLY A 86 -1.50 19.84 3.56
CA GLY A 86 -1.63 20.13 2.13
C GLY A 86 -0.57 19.52 1.22
N LYS A 87 0.33 18.67 1.77
CA LYS A 87 1.48 18.16 1.00
C LYS A 87 1.21 16.91 0.19
N ALA A 88 0.13 16.17 0.50
CA ALA A 88 -0.19 14.93 -0.18
C ALA A 88 -1.67 14.84 -0.50
N ALA A 89 -1.97 14.19 -1.63
CA ALA A 89 -3.31 13.87 -2.06
C ALA A 89 -3.44 12.38 -2.35
N PHE A 90 -4.59 11.80 -2.01
CA PHE A 90 -4.95 10.42 -2.33
C PHE A 90 -6.24 10.45 -3.13
N VAL A 91 -6.33 9.64 -4.18
CA VAL A 91 -7.55 9.45 -4.95
C VAL A 91 -8.01 8.02 -4.76
N GLU A 92 -9.23 7.85 -4.28
CA GLU A 92 -9.79 6.54 -3.92
C GLU A 92 -11.16 6.35 -4.55
N THR A 93 -11.43 5.15 -5.05
CA THR A 93 -12.75 4.76 -5.51
C THR A 93 -13.36 3.71 -4.58
N GLN A 94 -14.64 3.84 -4.27
CA GLN A 94 -15.38 2.83 -3.52
C GLN A 94 -15.64 1.64 -4.44
N THR A 95 -15.18 0.45 -4.06
CA THR A 95 -15.31 -0.78 -4.88
C THR A 95 -16.45 -1.68 -4.44
N ALA A 96 -16.87 -1.55 -3.19
CA ALA A 96 -18.05 -2.25 -2.66
C ALA A 96 -18.61 -1.49 -1.45
N ARG A 97 -19.91 -1.66 -1.19
CA ARG A 97 -20.60 -1.15 0.00
C ARG A 97 -21.74 -2.07 0.38
N ASN A 98 -21.85 -2.36 1.67
CA ASN A 98 -22.98 -3.08 2.24
C ASN A 98 -23.36 -2.43 3.59
N ASP A 99 -24.41 -1.61 3.58
CA ASP A 99 -24.84 -0.89 4.77
C ASP A 99 -25.45 -1.81 5.82
N ASN A 100 -26.08 -2.94 5.42
CA ASN A 100 -26.63 -3.93 6.35
C ASN A 100 -25.53 -4.67 7.11
N GLU A 101 -24.37 -4.87 6.47
CA GLU A 101 -23.20 -5.47 7.10
C GLU A 101 -22.22 -4.45 7.66
N HIS A 102 -22.56 -3.16 7.61
CA HIS A 102 -21.72 -2.06 8.06
C HIS A 102 -20.30 -2.15 7.47
N SER A 103 -20.18 -2.28 6.14
CA SER A 103 -18.90 -2.43 5.48
C SER A 103 -18.81 -1.65 4.17
N TYR A 104 -17.63 -1.14 3.86
CA TYR A 104 -17.27 -0.70 2.52
C TYR A 104 -15.83 -1.06 2.19
N SER A 105 -15.58 -1.24 0.88
CA SER A 105 -14.25 -1.47 0.33
C SER A 105 -13.90 -0.35 -0.64
N TYR A 106 -12.60 -0.06 -0.77
CA TYR A 106 -12.09 0.95 -1.68
C TYR A 106 -10.72 0.59 -2.20
N ALA A 107 -10.30 1.24 -3.28
CA ALA A 107 -8.99 1.08 -3.89
C ALA A 107 -8.35 2.44 -4.16
N PHE A 108 -7.03 2.53 -4.12
CA PHE A 108 -6.31 3.69 -4.63
C PHE A 108 -6.38 3.73 -6.16
N LEU A 109 -6.75 4.89 -6.67
CA LEU A 109 -6.50 5.29 -8.06
C LEU A 109 -5.18 6.05 -8.17
N SER A 110 -4.82 6.81 -7.11
CA SER A 110 -3.55 7.52 -7.00
C SER A 110 -3.18 7.69 -5.54
N SER A 111 -1.89 7.53 -5.23
CA SER A 111 -1.35 7.65 -3.87
C SER A 111 0.12 8.05 -3.93
N PRO A 112 0.63 8.89 -2.99
CA PRO A 112 2.05 9.17 -2.84
C PRO A 112 2.82 8.06 -2.10
N LEU A 113 2.13 7.05 -1.57
CA LEU A 113 2.78 5.91 -0.92
C LEU A 113 3.46 5.00 -1.96
N PRO A 114 4.57 4.36 -1.61
CA PRO A 114 5.28 3.45 -2.51
C PRO A 114 4.57 2.08 -2.60
N VAL A 115 3.33 2.10 -3.09
CA VAL A 115 2.49 0.91 -3.23
C VAL A 115 1.67 0.96 -4.52
N SER A 116 1.41 -0.19 -5.09
CA SER A 116 0.45 -0.40 -6.17
C SER A 116 -0.62 -1.41 -5.76
N ASN A 117 -1.71 -1.50 -6.54
CA ASN A 117 -2.80 -2.46 -6.34
C ASN A 117 -3.43 -2.43 -4.92
N TYR A 118 -3.37 -1.28 -4.25
CA TYR A 118 -3.94 -1.15 -2.91
C TYR A 118 -5.46 -1.26 -2.94
N LYS A 119 -5.98 -2.14 -2.07
CA LYS A 119 -7.40 -2.30 -1.78
C LYS A 119 -7.57 -2.45 -0.27
N ALA A 120 -8.63 -1.87 0.27
CA ALA A 120 -8.93 -2.00 1.69
C ALA A 120 -10.42 -2.14 1.96
N THR A 121 -10.74 -2.70 3.11
CA THR A 121 -12.10 -2.85 3.61
C THR A 121 -12.16 -2.37 5.06
N ILE A 122 -13.18 -1.58 5.38
CA ILE A 122 -13.57 -1.28 6.75
C ILE A 122 -14.89 -1.99 7.01
N LYS A 123 -14.95 -2.72 8.14
CA LYS A 123 -16.14 -3.43 8.60
C LYS A 123 -16.35 -3.19 10.10
N VAL A 124 -17.62 -3.00 10.48
CA VAL A 124 -18.04 -2.92 11.88
C VAL A 124 -18.88 -4.13 12.22
N THR A 125 -18.48 -4.90 13.21
CA THR A 125 -19.18 -6.09 13.66
C THR A 125 -19.75 -5.85 15.07
N ALA A 126 -21.05 -6.11 15.24
CA ALA A 126 -21.67 -6.04 16.56
C ALA A 126 -21.23 -7.21 17.43
N ASN A 127 -20.96 -6.94 18.72
CA ASN A 127 -20.69 -7.92 19.74
C ASN A 127 -21.97 -8.21 20.57
N SER A 128 -22.02 -9.34 21.24
CA SER A 128 -23.17 -9.76 22.05
C SER A 128 -23.43 -8.89 23.28
N ASP A 129 -22.45 -8.12 23.73
CA ASP A 129 -22.53 -7.20 24.87
C ASP A 129 -22.98 -5.77 24.49
N GLY A 130 -23.38 -5.55 23.23
CA GLY A 130 -23.75 -4.24 22.72
C GLY A 130 -22.60 -3.35 22.29
N SER A 131 -21.36 -3.80 22.45
CA SER A 131 -20.18 -3.18 21.90
C SER A 131 -19.99 -3.54 20.42
N SER A 132 -18.93 -3.05 19.79
CA SER A 132 -18.59 -3.38 18.42
C SER A 132 -17.08 -3.50 18.22
N THR A 133 -16.71 -4.32 17.23
CA THR A 133 -15.35 -4.42 16.73
C THR A 133 -15.27 -3.79 15.35
N ILE A 134 -14.37 -2.83 15.17
CA ILE A 134 -14.04 -2.22 13.89
C ILE A 134 -12.81 -2.93 13.34
N THR A 135 -12.89 -3.48 12.14
CA THR A 135 -11.75 -4.09 11.44
C THR A 135 -11.43 -3.29 10.19
N TRP A 136 -10.19 -2.90 10.04
CA TRP A 136 -9.65 -2.28 8.84
C TRP A 136 -8.57 -3.18 8.26
N SER A 137 -8.82 -3.73 7.09
CA SER A 137 -7.93 -4.67 6.41
C SER A 137 -7.60 -4.19 5.00
N GLY A 138 -6.42 -4.52 4.51
CA GLY A 138 -6.01 -4.17 3.16
C GLY A 138 -4.96 -5.10 2.58
N SER A 139 -4.85 -5.05 1.26
CA SER A 139 -3.82 -5.72 0.48
C SER A 139 -3.18 -4.72 -0.49
N PHE A 140 -1.90 -4.89 -0.77
CA PHE A 140 -1.15 -4.01 -1.65
C PHE A 140 0.10 -4.71 -2.18
N THR A 141 0.66 -4.18 -3.26
CA THR A 141 1.98 -4.57 -3.76
C THR A 141 2.94 -3.43 -3.43
N PRO A 142 3.92 -3.62 -2.54
CA PRO A 142 4.92 -2.59 -2.25
C PRO A 142 5.85 -2.38 -3.45
N ASP A 143 6.36 -1.18 -3.63
CA ASP A 143 7.44 -0.92 -4.57
C ASP A 143 8.71 -1.66 -4.12
N GLN A 144 9.51 -2.09 -5.08
CA GLN A 144 10.73 -2.85 -4.81
C GLN A 144 11.66 -2.11 -3.84
N GLY A 145 12.08 -2.78 -2.77
CA GLY A 145 12.93 -2.23 -1.72
C GLY A 145 12.23 -1.23 -0.79
N LYS A 146 10.89 -1.12 -0.87
CA LYS A 146 10.07 -0.25 0.00
C LYS A 146 9.10 -1.03 0.88
N GLU A 147 9.21 -2.35 0.94
CA GLU A 147 8.27 -3.27 1.60
C GLU A 147 8.01 -2.87 3.06
N LYS A 148 9.09 -2.60 3.81
CA LYS A 148 9.00 -2.17 5.21
C LYS A 148 8.34 -0.79 5.33
N ALA A 149 8.81 0.19 4.57
CA ALA A 149 8.30 1.56 4.63
C ALA A 149 6.82 1.64 4.23
N ALA A 150 6.41 0.91 3.18
CA ALA A 150 5.03 0.82 2.74
C ALA A 150 4.12 0.21 3.82
N SER A 151 4.56 -0.90 4.41
CA SER A 151 3.81 -1.58 5.48
C SER A 151 3.67 -0.71 6.72
N GLU A 152 4.76 -0.10 7.19
CA GLU A 152 4.76 0.77 8.37
C GLU A 152 3.87 2.01 8.17
N ALA A 153 3.91 2.63 6.98
CA ALA A 153 3.07 3.78 6.67
C ALA A 153 1.58 3.42 6.72
N LEU A 154 1.17 2.32 6.09
CA LEU A 154 -0.23 1.88 6.08
C LEU A 154 -0.70 1.42 7.46
N ILE A 155 0.14 0.69 8.21
CA ILE A 155 -0.14 0.28 9.59
C ILE A 155 -0.38 1.50 10.45
N GLY A 156 0.50 2.50 10.39
CA GLY A 156 0.38 3.73 11.17
C GLY A 156 -0.92 4.50 10.87
N VAL A 157 -1.33 4.55 9.60
CA VAL A 157 -2.62 5.15 9.20
C VAL A 157 -3.80 4.40 9.81
N TYR A 158 -3.82 3.06 9.75
CA TYR A 158 -4.90 2.26 10.32
C TYR A 158 -4.99 2.42 11.84
N GLU A 159 -3.86 2.34 12.52
CA GLU A 159 -3.79 2.49 13.98
C GLU A 159 -4.22 3.88 14.43
N ALA A 160 -3.77 4.94 13.76
CA ALA A 160 -4.17 6.30 14.06
C ALA A 160 -5.68 6.53 13.88
N GLY A 161 -6.25 6.02 12.78
CA GLY A 161 -7.69 6.11 12.51
C GLY A 161 -8.52 5.37 13.54
N LEU A 162 -8.19 4.11 13.83
CA LEU A 162 -8.90 3.30 14.82
C LEU A 162 -8.81 3.89 16.23
N ALA A 163 -7.66 4.44 16.61
CA ALA A 163 -7.47 5.09 17.89
C ALA A 163 -8.35 6.35 18.03
N GLU A 164 -8.43 7.17 16.97
CA GLU A 164 -9.29 8.37 16.96
C GLU A 164 -10.77 8.02 17.02
N ILE A 165 -11.21 7.00 16.24
CA ILE A 165 -12.59 6.51 16.31
C ILE A 165 -12.93 6.09 17.74
N LYS A 166 -12.07 5.29 18.36
CA LYS A 166 -12.25 4.82 19.74
C LYS A 166 -12.33 5.99 20.73
N ALA A 167 -11.46 6.98 20.60
CA ALA A 167 -11.45 8.15 21.46
C ALA A 167 -12.74 8.99 21.34
N ARG A 168 -13.30 9.12 20.13
CA ARG A 168 -14.56 9.85 19.90
C ARG A 168 -15.78 9.14 20.49
N LEU A 169 -15.80 7.82 20.42
CA LEU A 169 -16.92 7.00 20.93
C LEU A 169 -16.84 6.77 22.45
N ALA A 170 -15.74 7.14 23.10
CA ALA A 170 -15.60 7.06 24.56
C ALA A 170 -16.06 8.34 25.28
N ARG A 171 -16.44 9.38 24.54
CA ARG A 171 -16.94 10.68 25.07
C ARG A 171 -18.46 10.63 25.20
#